data_90dedaa7a3e212ecef9df9fc3ce663cf
#
_entry.id   90dedaa7a3e212ecef9df9fc3ce663cf
#
_cell.length_a   1.000
_cell.length_b   1.000
_cell.length_c   1.000
_cell.angle_alpha   90.00
_cell.angle_beta   90.00
_cell.angle_gamma   90.00
#
_symmetry.space_group_name_H-M   'P 1'
#
loop_
_entity.id
_entity.type
_entity.pdbx_description
1 polymer ?
#
loop_
_entity_poly.entity_id
_entity_poly.type
_entity_poly.pdbx_seq_one_letter_code
_entity_poly.pdbx_strand_id
1 'polypeptide(L)'
;GGAAACLLQNAGFDVDVYEQAPEFSRIGAGIHVGPNIMKVFREMGLEQQLEAMGCDPDALISRDGSNAEVMAEASVRDYGATYITVHRGDMHLLQVQSLDPQKLHYGKQLLNVEQTPDDVTLYFTDGTTATADIVVGADGINSKIREILLGVEPPLYSGWVAHRALIRGEKLEKLRAEHPLDDCVKWWHKDRHLMAYYTTRERDEYYYVTGVPPEEMDTGGRSFLESVHQAMYDAFAEFHPRIQAMIAASEDITIWPLNNRNPLPVWSDGRLVLLGDACHPMKPHMAQGAGMAIEDAAMLTRCLQLEGLENYSSAFRLYELNRKDRATRVQSVSNANSFLKAQEDPSWVYGYDVYAAPIRHTEEDNV
;
A
#
# COMPACT_ATOMS: atom_id res chain seq x y z
N GLY A 1 -3.21 6.36 7.03
CA GLY A 1 -3.33 7.29 8.19
C GLY A 1 -2.04 8.07 8.42
N GLY A 2 -0.86 7.39 8.61
CA GLY A 2 0.39 8.05 8.97
C GLY A 2 0.79 9.20 8.05
N ALA A 3 0.75 9.00 6.72
CA ALA A 3 1.07 10.07 5.77
C ALA A 3 0.13 11.28 5.88
N ALA A 4 -1.19 11.02 6.05
CA ALA A 4 -2.15 12.11 6.22
C ALA A 4 -1.89 12.89 7.51
N ALA A 5 -1.60 12.20 8.61
CA ALA A 5 -1.26 12.85 9.87
C ALA A 5 0.00 13.71 9.75
N CYS A 6 1.10 13.18 9.17
CA CYS A 6 2.33 13.94 8.95
C CYS A 6 2.10 15.20 8.11
N LEU A 7 1.42 15.07 6.99
CA LEU A 7 1.19 16.20 6.08
C LEU A 7 0.27 17.25 6.67
N LEU A 8 -0.79 16.84 7.35
CA LEU A 8 -1.72 17.78 8.01
C LEU A 8 -1.06 18.50 9.18
N GLN A 9 -0.26 17.80 10.03
CA GLN A 9 0.51 18.45 11.09
C GLN A 9 1.55 19.44 10.51
N ASN A 10 2.26 19.04 9.44
CA ASN A 10 3.21 19.94 8.76
C ASN A 10 2.51 21.17 8.14
N ALA A 11 1.26 21.02 7.74
CA ALA A 11 0.42 22.10 7.22
C ALA A 11 -0.16 23.03 8.34
N GLY A 12 0.09 22.70 9.61
CA GLY A 12 -0.33 23.50 10.77
C GLY A 12 -1.72 23.14 11.32
N PHE A 13 -2.33 22.06 10.87
CA PHE A 13 -3.57 21.55 11.47
C PHE A 13 -3.29 20.85 12.81
N ASP A 14 -4.22 20.99 13.76
CA ASP A 14 -4.20 20.21 15.00
C ASP A 14 -4.79 18.82 14.74
N VAL A 15 -3.95 17.78 14.78
CA VAL A 15 -4.30 16.43 14.33
C VAL A 15 -4.06 15.41 15.43
N ASP A 16 -5.11 14.73 15.86
CA ASP A 16 -5.05 13.56 16.71
C ASP A 16 -5.20 12.28 15.87
N VAL A 17 -4.38 11.26 16.17
CA VAL A 17 -4.38 9.97 15.46
C VAL A 17 -4.85 8.87 16.40
N TYR A 18 -5.89 8.15 16.01
CA TYR A 18 -6.46 7.04 16.77
C TYR A 18 -6.20 5.73 16.06
N GLU A 19 -5.50 4.80 16.73
CA GLU A 19 -5.11 3.49 16.20
C GLU A 19 -5.66 2.38 17.11
N GLN A 20 -6.30 1.36 16.52
CA GLN A 20 -6.86 0.24 17.28
C GLN A 20 -5.80 -0.70 17.87
N ALA A 21 -4.64 -0.81 17.25
CA ALA A 21 -3.53 -1.59 17.80
C ALA A 21 -3.09 -1.01 19.16
N PRO A 22 -2.73 -1.85 20.14
CA PRO A 22 -2.34 -1.37 21.47
C PRO A 22 -1.00 -0.63 21.47
N GLU A 23 -0.16 -0.88 20.48
CA GLU A 23 1.14 -0.25 20.30
C GLU A 23 1.59 -0.38 18.84
N PHE A 24 2.63 0.35 18.47
CA PHE A 24 3.29 0.14 17.19
C PHE A 24 3.98 -1.23 17.17
N SER A 25 3.80 -1.96 16.07
CA SER A 25 4.58 -3.17 15.80
C SER A 25 5.10 -3.17 14.37
N ARG A 26 6.34 -3.66 14.20
CA ARG A 26 6.99 -3.84 12.89
C ARG A 26 6.35 -5.01 12.14
N ILE A 27 5.05 -4.92 11.91
CA ILE A 27 4.31 -5.93 11.14
C ILE A 27 4.34 -5.54 9.67
N GLY A 28 4.55 -6.51 8.84
CA GLY A 28 4.39 -6.28 7.42
C GLY A 28 5.35 -7.05 6.57
N ALA A 29 5.38 -6.60 5.37
CA ALA A 29 6.03 -7.19 4.23
C ALA A 29 6.86 -6.10 3.56
N GLY A 30 7.53 -6.44 2.49
CA GLY A 30 8.14 -5.45 1.63
C GLY A 30 7.08 -4.52 1.01
N ILE A 31 7.47 -3.31 0.72
CA ILE A 31 6.67 -2.31 0.02
C ILE A 31 7.53 -1.56 -0.99
N HIS A 32 6.90 -1.12 -2.08
CA HIS A 32 7.52 -0.29 -3.09
C HIS A 32 7.17 1.18 -2.85
N VAL A 33 8.18 2.03 -2.82
CA VAL A 33 8.05 3.49 -2.78
C VAL A 33 8.53 4.03 -4.11
N GLY A 34 7.60 4.18 -5.06
CA GLY A 34 7.89 4.71 -6.38
C GLY A 34 8.15 6.23 -6.35
N PRO A 35 8.69 6.82 -7.45
CA PRO A 35 8.99 8.24 -7.53
C PRO A 35 7.79 9.15 -7.24
N ASN A 36 6.59 8.75 -7.65
CA ASN A 36 5.34 9.48 -7.34
C ASN A 36 5.10 9.58 -5.82
N ILE A 37 5.44 8.54 -5.07
CA ILE A 37 5.28 8.46 -3.62
C ILE A 37 6.46 9.17 -2.93
N MET A 38 7.68 8.97 -3.42
CA MET A 38 8.89 9.58 -2.86
C MET A 38 8.82 11.11 -2.86
N LYS A 39 8.22 11.71 -3.89
CA LYS A 39 7.94 13.16 -3.92
C LYS A 39 7.09 13.62 -2.74
N VAL A 40 6.13 12.80 -2.29
CA VAL A 40 5.33 13.10 -1.10
C VAL A 40 6.18 12.97 0.18
N PHE A 41 7.02 11.96 0.28
CA PHE A 41 7.96 11.82 1.40
C PHE A 41 8.98 12.96 1.46
N ARG A 42 9.36 13.55 0.32
CA ARG A 42 10.16 14.78 0.26
C ARG A 42 9.48 15.94 0.97
N GLU A 43 8.19 16.16 0.71
CA GLU A 43 7.40 17.21 1.37
C GLU A 43 7.17 16.93 2.87
N MET A 44 7.19 15.66 3.28
CA MET A 44 7.20 15.29 4.69
C MET A 44 8.56 15.52 5.37
N GLY A 45 9.64 15.78 4.60
CA GLY A 45 11.02 15.84 5.09
C GLY A 45 11.63 14.48 5.42
N LEU A 46 11.09 13.37 4.87
CA LEU A 46 11.47 11.99 5.18
C LEU A 46 12.19 11.25 4.04
N GLU A 47 12.39 11.90 2.87
CA GLU A 47 13.00 11.29 1.68
C GLU A 47 14.37 10.68 1.98
N GLN A 48 15.28 11.46 2.59
CA GLN A 48 16.66 11.01 2.84
C GLN A 48 16.73 9.79 3.78
N GLN A 49 15.88 9.77 4.81
CA GLN A 49 15.81 8.66 5.75
C GLN A 49 15.29 7.38 5.05
N LEU A 50 14.29 7.51 4.19
CA LEU A 50 13.78 6.38 3.40
C LEU A 50 14.81 5.86 2.40
N GLU A 51 15.52 6.73 1.69
CA GLU A 51 16.59 6.35 0.77
C GLU A 51 17.74 5.63 1.48
N ALA A 52 18.02 6.03 2.72
CA ALA A 52 19.07 5.38 3.52
C ALA A 52 18.67 3.96 3.98
N MET A 53 17.38 3.65 4.07
CA MET A 53 16.89 2.34 4.55
C MET A 53 16.61 1.35 3.42
N GLY A 54 16.09 1.82 2.29
CA GLY A 54 15.57 0.97 1.23
C GLY A 54 16.61 0.55 0.20
N CYS A 55 16.34 -0.58 -0.46
CA CYS A 55 17.05 -0.98 -1.68
C CYS A 55 16.62 -0.09 -2.83
N ASP A 56 17.57 0.34 -3.65
CA ASP A 56 17.41 1.24 -4.79
C ASP A 56 17.68 0.46 -6.10
N PRO A 57 16.67 -0.21 -6.69
CA PRO A 57 16.83 -0.95 -7.94
C PRO A 57 16.91 0.01 -9.15
N ASP A 58 17.67 -0.37 -10.17
CA ASP A 58 17.75 0.38 -11.43
C ASP A 58 16.49 0.20 -12.28
N ALA A 59 15.89 -0.98 -12.21
CA ALA A 59 14.73 -1.36 -13.02
C ALA A 59 13.83 -2.37 -12.31
N LEU A 60 12.59 -2.43 -12.75
CA LEU A 60 11.68 -3.53 -12.48
C LEU A 60 11.83 -4.57 -13.58
N ILE A 61 12.27 -5.76 -13.23
CA ILE A 61 12.52 -6.85 -14.18
C ILE A 61 11.30 -7.78 -14.19
N SER A 62 10.87 -8.17 -15.38
CA SER A 62 9.85 -9.20 -15.59
C SER A 62 10.49 -10.42 -16.24
N ARG A 63 10.33 -11.62 -15.64
CA ARG A 63 10.91 -12.86 -16.12
C ARG A 63 9.85 -13.92 -16.40
N ASP A 64 10.12 -14.74 -17.41
CA ASP A 64 9.40 -16.00 -17.58
C ASP A 64 9.75 -16.96 -16.44
N GLY A 65 8.72 -17.45 -15.76
CA GLY A 65 8.86 -18.30 -14.59
C GLY A 65 9.45 -19.68 -14.89
N SER A 66 9.38 -20.17 -16.13
CA SER A 66 9.85 -21.50 -16.51
C SER A 66 11.35 -21.55 -16.89
N ASN A 67 11.84 -20.51 -17.58
CA ASN A 67 13.20 -20.50 -18.17
C ASN A 67 14.08 -19.33 -17.70
N ALA A 68 13.51 -18.41 -16.89
CA ALA A 68 14.17 -17.22 -16.37
C ALA A 68 14.54 -16.14 -17.43
N GLU A 69 14.05 -16.24 -18.65
CA GLU A 69 14.26 -15.20 -19.67
C GLU A 69 13.61 -13.88 -19.27
N VAL A 70 14.27 -12.76 -19.58
CA VAL A 70 13.71 -11.42 -19.36
C VAL A 70 12.63 -11.16 -20.41
N MET A 71 11.40 -10.96 -19.96
CA MET A 71 10.25 -10.65 -20.79
C MET A 71 10.07 -9.13 -20.99
N ALA A 72 10.36 -8.37 -19.95
CA ALA A 72 10.29 -6.91 -19.95
C ALA A 72 11.22 -6.32 -18.89
N GLU A 73 11.66 -5.10 -19.13
CA GLU A 73 12.44 -4.32 -18.17
C GLU A 73 11.91 -2.88 -18.21
N ALA A 74 11.52 -2.35 -17.06
CA ALA A 74 11.05 -0.99 -16.92
C ALA A 74 12.02 -0.21 -16.03
N SER A 75 12.72 0.77 -16.61
CA SER A 75 13.53 1.71 -15.82
C SER A 75 12.64 2.43 -14.81
N VAL A 76 13.13 2.60 -13.60
CA VAL A 76 12.50 3.39 -12.54
C VAL A 76 13.26 4.68 -12.26
N ARG A 77 14.20 5.01 -13.14
CA ARG A 77 15.01 6.24 -13.12
C ARG A 77 14.31 7.36 -13.90
N ASP A 78 14.77 8.59 -13.69
CA ASP A 78 14.36 9.77 -14.45
C ASP A 78 12.91 10.25 -14.25
N TYR A 79 12.28 9.90 -13.12
CA TYR A 79 10.94 10.39 -12.74
C TYR A 79 10.96 11.51 -11.68
N GLY A 80 12.12 12.13 -11.44
CA GLY A 80 12.29 13.27 -10.54
C GLY A 80 12.39 12.91 -9.04
N ALA A 81 12.40 11.64 -8.69
CA ALA A 81 12.67 11.12 -7.36
C ALA A 81 13.14 9.66 -7.45
N THR A 82 13.72 9.16 -6.37
CA THR A 82 14.24 7.78 -6.28
C THR A 82 13.09 6.77 -6.13
N TYR A 83 13.28 5.60 -6.75
CA TYR A 83 12.46 4.42 -6.49
C TYR A 83 13.20 3.53 -5.48
N ILE A 84 12.53 3.14 -4.41
CA ILE A 84 13.08 2.17 -3.45
C ILE A 84 12.09 1.05 -3.14
N THR A 85 12.62 -0.07 -2.70
CA THR A 85 11.88 -1.12 -2.01
C THR A 85 12.35 -1.20 -0.56
N VAL A 86 11.42 -1.25 0.39
CA VAL A 86 11.73 -1.16 1.82
C VAL A 86 10.78 -2.05 2.63
N HIS A 87 11.17 -2.42 3.85
CA HIS A 87 10.23 -3.09 4.76
C HIS A 87 9.13 -2.09 5.21
N ARG A 88 7.87 -2.46 5.01
CA ARG A 88 6.71 -1.60 5.29
C ARG A 88 6.69 -1.09 6.73
N GLY A 89 7.08 -1.94 7.69
CA GLY A 89 7.13 -1.56 9.11
C GLY A 89 8.11 -0.43 9.37
N ASP A 90 9.26 -0.42 8.68
CA ASP A 90 10.29 0.62 8.87
C ASP A 90 9.83 1.96 8.26
N MET A 91 9.23 1.93 7.06
CA MET A 91 8.59 3.12 6.48
C MET A 91 7.48 3.68 7.40
N HIS A 92 6.67 2.80 7.99
CA HIS A 92 5.61 3.20 8.91
C HIS A 92 6.19 3.77 10.23
N LEU A 93 7.22 3.14 10.78
CA LEU A 93 7.92 3.63 11.97
C LEU A 93 8.46 5.05 11.75
N LEU A 94 9.07 5.29 10.60
CA LEU A 94 9.57 6.61 10.23
C LEU A 94 8.45 7.68 10.23
N GLN A 95 7.29 7.37 9.69
CA GLN A 95 6.13 8.26 9.73
C GLN A 95 5.65 8.50 11.17
N VAL A 96 5.53 7.44 11.98
CA VAL A 96 5.09 7.54 13.39
C VAL A 96 6.06 8.38 14.21
N GLN A 97 7.38 8.22 14.01
CA GLN A 97 8.41 9.00 14.71
C GLN A 97 8.43 10.49 14.34
N SER A 98 7.85 10.86 13.18
CA SER A 98 7.74 12.27 12.77
C SER A 98 6.48 12.96 13.32
N LEU A 99 5.57 12.23 13.95
CA LEU A 99 4.36 12.78 14.55
C LEU A 99 4.61 13.24 16.00
N ASP A 100 3.80 14.19 16.46
CA ASP A 100 3.75 14.54 17.88
C ASP A 100 3.27 13.31 18.68
N PRO A 101 4.09 12.75 19.59
CA PRO A 101 3.71 11.56 20.34
C PRO A 101 2.52 11.81 21.29
N GLN A 102 2.20 13.06 21.66
CA GLN A 102 1.04 13.39 22.49
C GLN A 102 -0.27 13.32 21.70
N LYS A 103 -0.18 13.32 20.37
CA LYS A 103 -1.29 13.22 19.43
C LYS A 103 -1.54 11.81 18.90
N LEU A 104 -0.79 10.80 19.40
CA LEU A 104 -0.94 9.40 19.03
C LEU A 104 -1.69 8.63 20.12
N HIS A 105 -2.85 8.11 19.81
CA HIS A 105 -3.73 7.41 20.74
C HIS A 105 -3.89 5.94 20.30
N TYR A 106 -3.14 5.05 20.93
CA TYR A 106 -3.20 3.60 20.69
C TYR A 106 -4.31 2.91 21.48
N GLY A 107 -4.72 1.70 21.04
CA GLY A 107 -5.80 0.93 21.66
C GLY A 107 -7.19 1.54 21.46
N LYS A 108 -7.34 2.43 20.49
CA LYS A 108 -8.58 3.18 20.20
C LYS A 108 -9.32 2.58 19.01
N GLN A 109 -10.09 1.53 19.26
CA GLN A 109 -10.95 0.94 18.23
C GLN A 109 -12.25 1.75 18.12
N LEU A 110 -12.51 2.31 16.95
CA LEU A 110 -13.73 3.08 16.68
C LEU A 110 -14.97 2.18 16.72
N LEU A 111 -15.97 2.60 17.49
CA LEU A 111 -17.27 1.95 17.61
C LEU A 111 -18.34 2.67 16.77
N ASN A 112 -18.41 3.98 16.89
CA ASN A 112 -19.43 4.81 16.23
C ASN A 112 -18.95 6.24 16.03
N VAL A 113 -19.65 6.99 15.18
CA VAL A 113 -19.44 8.41 14.94
C VAL A 113 -20.78 9.11 14.91
N GLU A 114 -20.88 10.28 15.54
CA GLU A 114 -22.02 11.18 15.45
C GLU A 114 -21.56 12.54 14.93
N GLN A 115 -22.27 13.06 13.94
CA GLN A 115 -22.02 14.38 13.36
C GLN A 115 -23.08 15.39 13.81
N THR A 116 -22.63 16.58 14.13
CA THR A 116 -23.47 17.77 14.29
C THR A 116 -23.13 18.81 13.21
N PRO A 117 -23.85 19.92 13.09
CA PRO A 117 -23.44 21.03 12.23
C PRO A 117 -22.06 21.60 12.61
N ASP A 118 -21.66 21.50 13.88
CA ASP A 118 -20.48 22.17 14.42
C ASP A 118 -19.27 21.25 14.56
N ASP A 119 -19.48 19.94 14.82
CA ASP A 119 -18.41 18.98 15.14
C ASP A 119 -18.76 17.53 14.78
N VAL A 120 -17.77 16.65 15.02
CA VAL A 120 -17.88 15.18 14.95
C VAL A 120 -17.43 14.58 16.27
N THR A 121 -18.26 13.72 16.87
CA THR A 121 -17.90 12.93 18.05
C THR A 121 -17.59 11.49 17.67
N LEU A 122 -16.40 11.02 18.02
CA LEU A 122 -15.96 9.65 17.89
C LEU A 122 -16.23 8.89 19.21
N TYR A 123 -16.79 7.70 19.12
CA TYR A 123 -17.01 6.79 20.25
C TYR A 123 -16.13 5.56 20.09
N PHE A 124 -15.33 5.24 21.10
CA PHE A 124 -14.43 4.09 21.08
C PHE A 124 -14.96 2.93 21.92
N THR A 125 -14.50 1.70 21.63
CA THR A 125 -14.92 0.47 22.33
C THR A 125 -14.53 0.45 23.80
N ASP A 126 -13.54 1.24 24.21
CA ASP A 126 -13.10 1.41 25.60
C ASP A 126 -13.99 2.37 26.42
N GLY A 127 -15.04 2.91 25.79
CA GLY A 127 -15.98 3.85 26.41
C GLY A 127 -15.53 5.31 26.40
N THR A 128 -14.36 5.63 25.86
CA THR A 128 -13.90 7.01 25.69
C THR A 128 -14.48 7.65 24.44
N THR A 129 -14.44 8.97 24.37
CA THR A 129 -14.88 9.77 23.23
C THR A 129 -13.82 10.80 22.84
N ALA A 130 -13.89 11.27 21.59
CA ALA A 130 -13.12 12.41 21.11
C ALA A 130 -13.97 13.25 20.18
N THR A 131 -13.71 14.56 20.13
CA THR A 131 -14.44 15.51 19.28
C THR A 131 -13.47 16.22 18.34
N ALA A 132 -13.86 16.42 17.09
CA ALA A 132 -13.04 17.07 16.06
C ALA A 132 -13.93 17.89 15.10
N ASP A 133 -13.31 18.82 14.37
CA ASP A 133 -13.99 19.56 13.29
C ASP A 133 -14.32 18.67 12.09
N ILE A 134 -13.38 17.78 11.74
CA ILE A 134 -13.51 16.79 10.66
C ILE A 134 -12.83 15.46 11.06
N VAL A 135 -13.21 14.37 10.40
CA VAL A 135 -12.60 13.06 10.57
C VAL A 135 -12.15 12.49 9.24
N VAL A 136 -10.89 12.05 9.20
CA VAL A 136 -10.30 11.33 8.05
C VAL A 136 -10.33 9.84 8.34
N GLY A 137 -11.19 9.10 7.66
CA GLY A 137 -11.27 7.64 7.71
C GLY A 137 -10.17 6.98 6.89
N ALA A 138 -9.05 6.65 7.56
CA ALA A 138 -7.89 5.95 6.98
C ALA A 138 -7.72 4.54 7.59
N ASP A 139 -8.83 3.91 7.95
CA ASP A 139 -8.97 2.69 8.74
C ASP A 139 -9.04 1.41 7.89
N GLY A 140 -8.58 1.49 6.64
CA GLY A 140 -8.28 0.36 5.78
C GLY A 140 -9.50 -0.32 5.16
N ILE A 141 -9.30 -1.51 4.58
CA ILE A 141 -10.33 -2.23 3.81
C ILE A 141 -11.57 -2.60 4.63
N ASN A 142 -11.42 -2.71 5.96
CA ASN A 142 -12.51 -2.98 6.90
C ASN A 142 -12.99 -1.71 7.60
N SER A 143 -12.87 -0.57 6.96
CA SER A 143 -13.17 0.75 7.49
C SER A 143 -14.54 0.83 8.16
N LYS A 144 -14.53 1.27 9.43
CA LYS A 144 -15.74 1.56 10.20
C LYS A 144 -16.36 2.88 9.76
N ILE A 145 -15.53 3.87 9.42
CA ILE A 145 -16.01 5.15 8.88
C ILE A 145 -16.77 4.92 7.57
N ARG A 146 -16.23 4.07 6.67
CA ARG A 146 -16.94 3.70 5.44
C ARG A 146 -18.28 3.02 5.71
N GLU A 147 -18.31 2.08 6.66
CA GLU A 147 -19.56 1.40 7.06
C GLU A 147 -20.63 2.40 7.55
N ILE A 148 -20.21 3.42 8.31
CA ILE A 148 -21.09 4.49 8.79
C ILE A 148 -21.60 5.35 7.64
N LEU A 149 -20.74 5.70 6.68
CA LEU A 149 -21.10 6.52 5.53
C LEU A 149 -22.02 5.83 4.52
N LEU A 150 -21.75 4.57 4.21
CA LEU A 150 -22.31 3.87 3.05
C LEU A 150 -23.13 2.63 3.41
N GLY A 151 -23.18 2.28 4.69
CA GLY A 151 -23.75 1.02 5.16
C GLY A 151 -22.80 -0.17 5.09
N VAL A 152 -23.25 -1.29 5.62
CA VAL A 152 -22.48 -2.53 5.70
C VAL A 152 -22.34 -3.17 4.31
N GLU A 153 -21.12 -3.24 3.82
CA GLU A 153 -20.77 -3.96 2.59
C GLU A 153 -19.49 -4.78 2.84
N PRO A 154 -19.54 -6.12 2.77
CA PRO A 154 -18.34 -6.92 2.98
C PRO A 154 -17.33 -6.74 1.85
N PRO A 155 -16.03 -6.90 2.11
CA PRO A 155 -15.03 -6.99 1.05
C PRO A 155 -15.34 -8.15 0.10
N LEU A 156 -15.03 -7.96 -1.18
CA LEU A 156 -15.19 -8.99 -2.21
C LEU A 156 -13.93 -9.85 -2.25
N TYR A 157 -14.06 -11.14 -1.96
CA TYR A 157 -12.96 -12.07 -2.16
C TYR A 157 -12.65 -12.21 -3.66
N SER A 158 -11.41 -11.95 -4.03
CA SER A 158 -11.01 -11.91 -5.44
C SER A 158 -10.77 -13.28 -6.07
N GLY A 159 -10.88 -14.36 -5.30
CA GLY A 159 -10.48 -15.70 -5.75
C GLY A 159 -8.96 -15.90 -5.81
N TRP A 160 -8.16 -15.05 -5.15
CA TRP A 160 -6.70 -15.12 -5.14
C TRP A 160 -6.15 -15.12 -3.73
N VAL A 161 -5.00 -15.80 -3.57
CA VAL A 161 -4.25 -15.85 -2.32
C VAL A 161 -2.83 -15.38 -2.57
N ALA A 162 -2.28 -14.64 -1.61
CA ALA A 162 -0.89 -14.25 -1.59
C ALA A 162 -0.15 -14.97 -0.46
N HIS A 163 0.98 -15.60 -0.78
CA HIS A 163 1.96 -16.02 0.21
C HIS A 163 3.03 -14.95 0.32
N ARG A 164 3.47 -14.68 1.53
CA ARG A 164 4.52 -13.69 1.82
C ARG A 164 5.56 -14.31 2.71
N ALA A 165 6.83 -14.11 2.38
CA ALA A 165 7.93 -14.57 3.20
C ALA A 165 9.14 -13.64 3.07
N LEU A 166 10.02 -13.73 4.07
CA LEU A 166 11.32 -13.10 4.12
C LEU A 166 12.40 -14.16 4.16
N ILE A 167 13.54 -13.87 3.54
CA ILE A 167 14.75 -14.70 3.55
C ILE A 167 15.87 -13.80 4.07
N ARG A 168 16.57 -14.26 5.10
CA ARG A 168 17.60 -13.48 5.80
C ARG A 168 18.79 -14.37 6.22
N GLY A 169 19.88 -13.71 6.66
CA GLY A 169 21.03 -14.34 7.28
C GLY A 169 21.67 -15.42 6.40
N GLU A 170 22.12 -16.51 7.00
CA GLU A 170 22.84 -17.60 6.32
C GLU A 170 22.05 -18.21 5.14
N LYS A 171 20.71 -18.25 5.24
CA LYS A 171 19.85 -18.76 4.16
C LYS A 171 19.88 -17.86 2.94
N LEU A 172 19.88 -16.55 3.12
CA LEU A 172 20.00 -15.58 2.03
C LEU A 172 21.41 -15.64 1.42
N GLU A 173 22.45 -15.71 2.23
CA GLU A 173 23.83 -15.81 1.74
C GLU A 173 24.03 -17.08 0.90
N LYS A 174 23.52 -18.23 1.37
CA LYS A 174 23.55 -19.46 0.61
C LYS A 174 22.79 -19.35 -0.71
N LEU A 175 21.58 -18.80 -0.67
CA LEU A 175 20.74 -18.60 -1.86
C LEU A 175 21.45 -17.73 -2.90
N ARG A 176 22.10 -16.63 -2.47
CA ARG A 176 22.85 -15.71 -3.34
C ARG A 176 24.09 -16.36 -3.95
N ALA A 177 24.75 -17.23 -3.20
CA ALA A 177 25.93 -17.95 -3.69
C ALA A 177 25.58 -18.96 -4.80
N GLU A 178 24.40 -19.57 -4.74
CA GLU A 178 23.94 -20.59 -5.68
C GLU A 178 23.14 -19.99 -6.86
N HIS A 179 22.46 -18.85 -6.63
CA HIS A 179 21.55 -18.23 -7.59
C HIS A 179 21.71 -16.71 -7.62
N PRO A 180 21.87 -16.09 -8.80
CA PRO A 180 21.85 -14.64 -8.90
C PRO A 180 20.44 -14.12 -8.58
N LEU A 181 20.32 -13.15 -7.67
CA LEU A 181 19.07 -12.50 -7.32
C LEU A 181 19.01 -11.09 -7.94
N ASP A 182 17.87 -10.77 -8.54
CA ASP A 182 17.60 -9.43 -9.04
C ASP A 182 17.16 -8.51 -7.87
N ASP A 183 17.47 -7.23 -7.92
CA ASP A 183 17.06 -6.28 -6.89
C ASP A 183 15.54 -6.17 -6.77
N CYS A 184 14.83 -6.24 -7.91
CA CYS A 184 13.38 -6.19 -7.96
C CYS A 184 12.86 -6.91 -9.21
N VAL A 185 12.17 -8.04 -9.03
CA VAL A 185 11.78 -8.92 -10.14
C VAL A 185 10.39 -9.51 -9.95
N LYS A 186 9.64 -9.60 -11.06
CA LYS A 186 8.36 -10.30 -11.13
C LYS A 186 8.48 -11.49 -12.08
N TRP A 187 8.17 -12.66 -11.58
CA TRP A 187 8.19 -13.93 -12.31
C TRP A 187 6.79 -14.32 -12.70
N TRP A 188 6.58 -14.67 -13.96
CA TRP A 188 5.28 -15.03 -14.52
C TRP A 188 5.31 -16.44 -15.11
N HIS A 189 4.35 -17.27 -14.74
CA HIS A 189 4.16 -18.54 -15.41
C HIS A 189 2.69 -18.95 -15.35
N LYS A 190 2.08 -19.28 -16.49
CA LYS A 190 0.67 -19.63 -16.59
C LYS A 190 -0.24 -18.53 -15.98
N ASP A 191 -0.99 -18.88 -14.94
CA ASP A 191 -1.98 -18.05 -14.24
C ASP A 191 -1.47 -17.43 -12.94
N ARG A 192 -0.18 -17.62 -12.58
CA ARG A 192 0.39 -17.21 -11.30
C ARG A 192 1.67 -16.41 -11.47
N HIS A 193 2.05 -15.73 -10.41
CA HIS A 193 3.26 -14.94 -10.38
C HIS A 193 3.91 -14.92 -9.00
N LEU A 194 5.18 -14.56 -8.98
CA LEU A 194 5.94 -14.27 -7.77
C LEU A 194 6.71 -12.97 -7.98
N MET A 195 6.53 -12.02 -7.07
CA MET A 195 7.30 -10.78 -7.01
C MET A 195 8.31 -10.88 -5.89
N ALA A 196 9.59 -10.58 -6.17
CA ALA A 196 10.66 -10.65 -5.19
C ALA A 196 11.59 -9.44 -5.28
N TYR A 197 12.08 -8.97 -4.13
CA TYR A 197 12.96 -7.80 -4.04
C TYR A 197 13.66 -7.71 -2.68
N TYR A 198 14.77 -7.00 -2.64
CA TYR A 198 15.41 -6.64 -1.37
C TYR A 198 14.61 -5.53 -0.67
N THR A 199 14.59 -5.56 0.66
CA THR A 199 13.86 -4.57 1.48
C THR A 199 14.79 -3.68 2.31
N THR A 200 16.09 -3.87 2.17
CA THR A 200 17.13 -3.10 2.85
C THR A 200 18.17 -2.61 1.86
N ARG A 201 18.84 -1.50 2.19
CA ARG A 201 19.91 -0.95 1.37
C ARG A 201 21.12 -1.89 1.29
N GLU A 202 21.40 -2.59 2.37
CA GLU A 202 22.49 -3.57 2.50
C GLU A 202 22.20 -4.87 1.76
N ARG A 203 20.97 -5.07 1.27
CA ARG A 203 20.51 -6.30 0.60
C ARG A 203 20.67 -7.55 1.48
N ASP A 204 20.44 -7.41 2.78
CA ASP A 204 20.50 -8.49 3.77
C ASP A 204 19.14 -9.08 4.12
N GLU A 205 18.06 -8.53 3.51
CA GLU A 205 16.70 -9.01 3.62
C GLU A 205 16.05 -9.09 2.24
N TYR A 206 15.63 -10.30 1.81
CA TYR A 206 14.96 -10.55 0.55
C TYR A 206 13.53 -11.00 0.80
N TYR A 207 12.60 -10.25 0.29
CA TYR A 207 11.17 -10.48 0.42
C TYR A 207 10.58 -11.02 -0.87
N TYR A 208 9.57 -11.89 -0.76
CA TYR A 208 8.72 -12.19 -1.90
C TYR A 208 7.24 -12.26 -1.53
N VAL A 209 6.39 -12.04 -2.53
CA VAL A 209 4.94 -12.22 -2.49
C VAL A 209 4.47 -12.96 -3.74
N THR A 210 3.56 -13.90 -3.55
CA THR A 210 2.95 -14.65 -4.66
C THR A 210 1.54 -14.17 -4.96
N GLY A 211 1.04 -14.53 -6.15
CA GLY A 211 -0.37 -14.52 -6.47
C GLY A 211 -0.73 -15.88 -7.08
N VAL A 212 -1.57 -16.63 -6.38
CA VAL A 212 -2.02 -17.96 -6.82
C VAL A 212 -3.54 -18.08 -6.77
N PRO A 213 -4.16 -18.85 -7.70
CA PRO A 213 -5.58 -19.20 -7.63
C PRO A 213 -5.90 -20.04 -6.38
N PRO A 214 -7.14 -19.98 -5.84
CA PRO A 214 -7.51 -20.61 -4.57
C PRO A 214 -7.59 -22.15 -4.61
N GLU A 215 -7.75 -22.73 -5.79
CA GLU A 215 -7.97 -24.17 -5.98
C GLU A 215 -6.79 -25.05 -5.53
N GLU A 216 -5.61 -24.45 -5.33
CA GLU A 216 -4.38 -25.14 -4.92
C GLU A 216 -4.12 -25.09 -3.40
N MET A 217 -5.08 -24.62 -2.62
CA MET A 217 -4.98 -24.50 -1.16
C MET A 217 -5.54 -25.70 -0.37
N ASP A 218 -5.74 -26.86 -1.00
CA ASP A 218 -6.14 -28.06 -0.26
C ASP A 218 -4.98 -28.56 0.61
N THR A 219 -5.09 -28.34 1.91
CA THR A 219 -4.05 -28.69 2.88
C THR A 219 -4.02 -30.19 3.22
N GLY A 220 -4.95 -30.99 2.72
CA GLY A 220 -4.96 -32.47 2.88
C GLY A 220 -4.83 -32.96 4.31
N GLY A 221 -5.19 -32.17 5.33
CA GLY A 221 -5.14 -32.55 6.75
C GLY A 221 -3.76 -32.50 7.42
N ARG A 222 -2.76 -31.88 6.78
CA ARG A 222 -1.41 -31.65 7.34
C ARG A 222 -1.42 -30.50 8.36
N SER A 223 -0.36 -30.39 9.19
CA SER A 223 -0.21 -29.22 10.04
C SER A 223 -0.16 -27.95 9.19
N PHE A 224 -0.72 -26.86 9.67
CA PHE A 224 -0.91 -25.63 8.87
C PHE A 224 0.40 -25.13 8.22
N LEU A 225 1.54 -25.16 8.91
CA LEU A 225 2.82 -24.68 8.39
C LEU A 225 3.43 -25.65 7.36
N GLU A 226 3.42 -26.96 7.62
CA GLU A 226 3.91 -27.97 6.67
C GLU A 226 3.05 -28.01 5.41
N SER A 227 1.74 -27.81 5.56
CA SER A 227 0.82 -27.76 4.44
C SER A 227 1.05 -26.54 3.55
N VAL A 228 1.39 -25.37 4.14
CA VAL A 228 1.65 -24.12 3.39
C VAL A 228 2.92 -24.22 2.56
N HIS A 229 4.03 -24.71 3.14
CA HIS A 229 5.27 -24.92 2.40
C HIS A 229 5.08 -25.91 1.25
N GLN A 230 4.43 -27.05 1.51
CA GLN A 230 4.19 -28.03 0.47
C GLN A 230 3.26 -27.53 -0.62
N ALA A 231 2.17 -26.84 -0.25
CA ALA A 231 1.26 -26.24 -1.21
C ALA A 231 1.97 -25.21 -2.12
N MET A 232 2.88 -24.40 -1.55
CA MET A 232 3.71 -23.50 -2.36
C MET A 232 4.66 -24.26 -3.28
N TYR A 233 5.33 -25.30 -2.81
CA TYR A 233 6.18 -26.13 -3.65
C TYR A 233 5.42 -26.70 -4.84
N ASP A 234 4.25 -27.24 -4.59
CA ASP A 234 3.38 -27.84 -5.61
C ASP A 234 2.87 -26.76 -6.60
N ALA A 235 2.44 -25.61 -6.08
CA ALA A 235 1.95 -24.49 -6.89
C ALA A 235 3.02 -23.89 -7.81
N PHE A 236 4.28 -23.93 -7.41
CA PHE A 236 5.40 -23.38 -8.16
C PHE A 236 6.34 -24.46 -8.74
N ALA A 237 5.91 -25.74 -8.78
CA ALA A 237 6.74 -26.86 -9.22
C ALA A 237 7.30 -26.72 -10.66
N GLU A 238 6.56 -26.05 -11.53
CA GLU A 238 6.98 -25.82 -12.93
C GLU A 238 7.82 -24.53 -13.10
N PHE A 239 8.05 -23.78 -12.00
CA PHE A 239 8.90 -22.61 -12.05
C PHE A 239 10.40 -22.99 -12.07
N HIS A 240 11.20 -22.05 -12.57
CA HIS A 240 12.64 -22.16 -12.61
C HIS A 240 13.23 -22.54 -11.23
N PRO A 241 14.29 -23.38 -11.15
CA PRO A 241 14.88 -23.84 -9.90
C PRO A 241 15.22 -22.76 -8.88
N ARG A 242 15.52 -21.54 -9.33
CA ARG A 242 15.73 -20.37 -8.44
C ARG A 242 14.52 -20.09 -7.55
N ILE A 243 13.30 -20.23 -8.08
CA ILE A 243 12.06 -20.01 -7.31
C ILE A 243 11.88 -21.12 -6.27
N GLN A 244 12.16 -22.36 -6.65
CA GLN A 244 12.15 -23.49 -5.71
C GLN A 244 13.16 -23.29 -4.57
N ALA A 245 14.37 -22.81 -4.89
CA ALA A 245 15.39 -22.51 -3.90
C ALA A 245 14.95 -21.35 -2.96
N MET A 246 14.28 -20.33 -3.47
CA MET A 246 13.72 -19.25 -2.65
C MET A 246 12.65 -19.76 -1.69
N ILE A 247 11.72 -20.59 -2.16
CA ILE A 247 10.69 -21.20 -1.32
C ILE A 247 11.33 -22.05 -0.22
N ALA A 248 12.35 -22.86 -0.56
CA ALA A 248 13.08 -23.68 0.40
C ALA A 248 13.84 -22.87 1.46
N ALA A 249 14.36 -21.71 1.08
CA ALA A 249 15.09 -20.83 1.99
C ALA A 249 14.16 -20.02 2.92
N SER A 250 12.84 -19.99 2.64
CA SER A 250 11.88 -19.14 3.35
C SER A 250 11.61 -19.61 4.76
N GLU A 251 11.33 -18.64 5.62
CA GLU A 251 10.80 -18.83 6.97
C GLU A 251 9.49 -18.06 7.11
N ASP A 252 8.65 -18.47 8.04
CA ASP A 252 7.44 -17.75 8.46
C ASP A 252 6.53 -17.31 7.29
N ILE A 253 6.22 -18.26 6.39
CA ILE A 253 5.32 -17.98 5.29
C ILE A 253 3.93 -17.65 5.82
N THR A 254 3.45 -16.47 5.49
CA THR A 254 2.09 -16.02 5.82
C THR A 254 1.20 -16.07 4.59
N ILE A 255 -0.09 -16.40 4.82
CA ILE A 255 -1.10 -16.50 3.76
C ILE A 255 -2.13 -15.40 3.93
N TRP A 256 -2.46 -14.73 2.84
CA TRP A 256 -3.44 -13.64 2.82
C TRP A 256 -4.43 -13.84 1.67
N PRO A 257 -5.74 -13.95 1.96
CA PRO A 257 -6.75 -13.84 0.92
C PRO A 257 -6.72 -12.43 0.34
N LEU A 258 -6.73 -12.33 -0.98
CA LEU A 258 -6.76 -11.03 -1.66
C LEU A 258 -8.22 -10.58 -1.79
N ASN A 259 -8.54 -9.53 -1.07
CA ASN A 259 -9.84 -8.88 -1.12
C ASN A 259 -9.74 -7.56 -1.88
N ASN A 260 -10.84 -7.19 -2.51
CA ASN A 260 -11.03 -5.87 -3.12
C ASN A 260 -12.42 -5.32 -2.79
N ARG A 261 -12.74 -4.17 -3.31
CA ARG A 261 -14.07 -3.56 -3.28
C ARG A 261 -14.33 -2.84 -4.58
N ASN A 262 -15.59 -2.63 -4.91
CA ASN A 262 -15.95 -1.79 -6.03
C ASN A 262 -15.57 -0.32 -5.76
N PRO A 263 -15.30 0.47 -6.81
CA PRO A 263 -15.12 1.92 -6.67
C PRO A 263 -16.31 2.54 -5.94
N LEU A 264 -16.02 3.43 -4.99
CA LEU A 264 -17.06 4.09 -4.21
C LEU A 264 -17.76 5.19 -5.01
N PRO A 265 -19.08 5.36 -4.84
CA PRO A 265 -19.82 6.45 -5.46
C PRO A 265 -19.42 7.83 -4.90
N VAL A 266 -19.18 7.91 -3.60
CA VAL A 266 -18.75 9.11 -2.88
C VAL A 266 -17.67 8.79 -1.86
N TRP A 267 -16.79 9.76 -1.58
CA TRP A 267 -15.69 9.62 -0.65
C TRP A 267 -15.86 10.40 0.65
N SER A 268 -16.89 11.22 0.74
CA SER A 268 -17.18 12.03 1.92
C SER A 268 -18.66 12.22 2.13
N ASP A 269 -19.05 12.44 3.39
CA ASP A 269 -20.38 12.91 3.78
C ASP A 269 -20.27 13.75 5.04
N GLY A 270 -20.81 14.98 4.98
CA GLY A 270 -20.69 15.94 6.06
C GLY A 270 -19.22 16.18 6.42
N ARG A 271 -18.85 15.91 7.67
CA ARG A 271 -17.52 16.12 8.25
C ARG A 271 -16.60 14.92 8.15
N LEU A 272 -17.02 13.85 7.49
CA LEU A 272 -16.25 12.61 7.31
C LEU A 272 -15.72 12.52 5.88
N VAL A 273 -14.46 12.15 5.73
CA VAL A 273 -13.81 11.87 4.44
C VAL A 273 -12.99 10.59 4.51
N LEU A 274 -13.08 9.77 3.46
CA LEU A 274 -12.33 8.49 3.34
C LEU A 274 -11.00 8.70 2.61
N LEU A 275 -10.01 7.86 2.92
CA LEU A 275 -8.68 7.90 2.34
C LEU A 275 -8.10 6.49 2.18
N GLY A 276 -7.40 6.24 1.07
CA GLY A 276 -6.67 5.00 0.83
C GLY A 276 -7.57 3.76 0.78
N ASP A 277 -7.17 2.66 1.46
CA ASP A 277 -7.91 1.39 1.41
C ASP A 277 -9.32 1.46 2.02
N ALA A 278 -9.62 2.47 2.84
CA ALA A 278 -10.99 2.75 3.27
C ALA A 278 -11.87 3.16 2.09
N CYS A 279 -11.27 3.75 1.06
CA CYS A 279 -11.90 4.32 -0.11
C CYS A 279 -11.80 3.40 -1.34
N HIS A 280 -10.58 2.99 -1.72
CA HIS A 280 -10.29 2.27 -2.96
C HIS A 280 -9.31 1.10 -2.77
N PRO A 281 -9.62 0.11 -1.92
CA PRO A 281 -8.75 -1.04 -1.74
C PRO A 281 -8.58 -1.80 -3.07
N MET A 282 -7.38 -2.29 -3.33
CA MET A 282 -7.02 -2.96 -4.58
C MET A 282 -6.12 -4.16 -4.35
N LYS A 283 -6.04 -5.05 -5.35
CA LYS A 283 -5.06 -6.14 -5.33
C LYS A 283 -3.62 -5.56 -5.38
N PRO A 284 -2.61 -6.25 -4.84
CA PRO A 284 -1.25 -5.71 -4.73
C PRO A 284 -0.43 -5.76 -6.02
N HIS A 285 -1.02 -6.04 -7.17
CA HIS A 285 -0.33 -6.43 -8.40
C HIS A 285 0.49 -5.31 -9.06
N MET A 286 0.15 -4.04 -8.79
CA MET A 286 0.94 -2.87 -9.21
C MET A 286 1.84 -2.31 -8.12
N ALA A 287 1.77 -2.83 -6.89
CA ALA A 287 2.43 -2.27 -5.71
C ALA A 287 2.11 -0.77 -5.47
N GLN A 288 0.91 -0.30 -5.86
CA GLN A 288 0.50 1.11 -5.79
C GLN A 288 -0.62 1.40 -4.77
N GLY A 289 -1.14 0.40 -4.05
CA GLY A 289 -2.21 0.66 -3.07
C GLY A 289 -1.82 1.68 -2.00
N ALA A 290 -0.69 1.47 -1.34
CA ALA A 290 -0.15 2.45 -0.39
C ALA A 290 0.24 3.77 -1.08
N GLY A 291 0.71 3.70 -2.34
CA GLY A 291 1.01 4.89 -3.14
C GLY A 291 -0.21 5.78 -3.34
N MET A 292 -1.33 5.19 -3.70
CA MET A 292 -2.58 5.95 -3.85
C MET A 292 -3.02 6.58 -2.52
N ALA A 293 -2.91 5.85 -1.40
CA ALA A 293 -3.23 6.40 -0.09
C ALA A 293 -2.31 7.57 0.33
N ILE A 294 -1.04 7.54 -0.06
CA ILE A 294 -0.07 8.62 0.22
C ILE A 294 -0.32 9.83 -0.69
N GLU A 295 -0.61 9.61 -1.97
CA GLU A 295 -1.04 10.69 -2.87
C GLU A 295 -2.37 11.31 -2.45
N ASP A 296 -3.31 10.50 -1.93
CA ASP A 296 -4.58 10.99 -1.37
C ASP A 296 -4.35 11.93 -0.20
N ALA A 297 -3.46 11.53 0.74
CA ALA A 297 -3.10 12.35 1.87
C ALA A 297 -2.55 13.71 1.45
N ALA A 298 -1.67 13.73 0.44
CA ALA A 298 -1.13 14.96 -0.10
C ALA A 298 -2.19 15.85 -0.77
N MET A 299 -3.07 15.26 -1.59
CA MET A 299 -4.14 16.01 -2.25
C MET A 299 -5.16 16.55 -1.26
N LEU A 300 -5.59 15.74 -0.27
CA LEU A 300 -6.50 16.17 0.77
C LEU A 300 -5.92 17.36 1.56
N THR A 301 -4.64 17.27 1.93
CA THR A 301 -3.94 18.36 2.64
C THR A 301 -3.91 19.63 1.79
N ARG A 302 -3.57 19.54 0.49
CA ARG A 302 -3.57 20.68 -0.44
C ARG A 302 -4.96 21.32 -0.56
N CYS A 303 -6.02 20.51 -0.65
CA CYS A 303 -7.38 21.03 -0.74
C CYS A 303 -7.83 21.72 0.56
N LEU A 304 -7.47 21.18 1.73
CA LEU A 304 -7.75 21.81 3.02
C LEU A 304 -6.95 23.11 3.22
N GLN A 305 -5.69 23.18 2.75
CA GLN A 305 -4.92 24.43 2.76
C GLN A 305 -5.51 25.50 1.83
N LEU A 306 -6.06 25.07 0.69
CA LEU A 306 -6.64 26.00 -0.30
C LEU A 306 -7.99 26.60 0.18
N GLU A 307 -8.87 25.74 0.69
CA GLU A 307 -10.25 26.13 1.05
C GLU A 307 -10.39 26.61 2.50
N GLY A 308 -9.48 26.20 3.39
CA GLY A 308 -9.61 26.37 4.83
C GLY A 308 -10.49 25.30 5.49
N LEU A 309 -10.29 25.09 6.79
CA LEU A 309 -11.04 24.07 7.55
C LEU A 309 -12.53 24.40 7.65
N GLU A 310 -12.89 25.67 7.70
CA GLU A 310 -14.27 26.15 7.70
C GLU A 310 -15.03 25.81 6.42
N ASN A 311 -14.30 25.62 5.30
CA ASN A 311 -14.86 25.22 4.01
C ASN A 311 -14.56 23.74 3.68
N TYR A 312 -14.43 22.87 4.71
CA TYR A 312 -14.07 21.45 4.56
C TYR A 312 -14.91 20.73 3.48
N SER A 313 -16.17 21.05 3.33
CA SER A 313 -17.05 20.44 2.33
C SER A 313 -16.56 20.73 0.89
N SER A 314 -16.09 21.95 0.62
CA SER A 314 -15.45 22.29 -0.66
C SER A 314 -14.12 21.56 -0.83
N ALA A 315 -13.28 21.53 0.23
CA ALA A 315 -12.01 20.82 0.21
C ALA A 315 -12.19 19.31 -0.07
N PHE A 316 -13.18 18.66 0.53
CA PHE A 316 -13.48 17.24 0.30
C PHE A 316 -13.97 16.97 -1.13
N ARG A 317 -14.81 17.83 -1.66
CA ARG A 317 -15.26 17.76 -3.06
C ARG A 317 -14.10 17.90 -4.03
N LEU A 318 -13.19 18.87 -3.81
CA LEU A 318 -11.99 19.06 -4.62
C LEU A 318 -11.06 17.86 -4.51
N TYR A 319 -10.84 17.34 -3.32
CA TYR A 319 -10.05 16.13 -3.09
C TYR A 319 -10.61 14.95 -3.90
N GLU A 320 -11.89 14.63 -3.79
CA GLU A 320 -12.54 13.55 -4.54
C GLU A 320 -12.38 13.75 -6.05
N LEU A 321 -12.68 14.94 -6.56
CA LEU A 321 -12.57 15.31 -7.98
C LEU A 321 -11.14 15.09 -8.52
N ASN A 322 -10.12 15.39 -7.73
CA ASN A 322 -8.72 15.32 -8.18
C ASN A 322 -8.06 13.95 -7.95
N ARG A 323 -8.71 13.04 -7.19
CA ARG A 323 -8.12 11.74 -6.88
C ARG A 323 -8.86 10.55 -7.48
N LYS A 324 -10.19 10.63 -7.59
CA LYS A 324 -11.04 9.48 -7.91
C LYS A 324 -10.69 8.81 -9.23
N ASP A 325 -10.50 9.57 -10.29
CA ASP A 325 -10.16 9.01 -11.62
C ASP A 325 -8.83 8.28 -11.60
N ARG A 326 -7.81 8.89 -10.98
CA ARG A 326 -6.47 8.29 -10.89
C ARG A 326 -6.47 7.03 -10.01
N ALA A 327 -7.08 7.07 -8.83
CA ALA A 327 -7.20 5.92 -7.95
C ALA A 327 -7.97 4.78 -8.61
N THR A 328 -9.08 5.07 -9.29
CA THR A 328 -9.88 4.09 -10.03
C THR A 328 -9.09 3.47 -11.19
N ARG A 329 -8.31 4.28 -11.93
CA ARG A 329 -7.45 3.76 -13.00
C ARG A 329 -6.40 2.78 -12.45
N VAL A 330 -5.69 3.17 -11.38
CA VAL A 330 -4.69 2.30 -10.74
C VAL A 330 -5.35 1.04 -10.19
N GLN A 331 -6.50 1.17 -9.52
CA GLN A 331 -7.27 0.02 -9.02
C GLN A 331 -7.65 -0.95 -10.15
N SER A 332 -8.12 -0.46 -11.28
CA SER A 332 -8.51 -1.26 -12.44
C SER A 332 -7.33 -2.03 -13.03
N VAL A 333 -6.20 -1.36 -13.28
CA VAL A 333 -4.98 -2.00 -13.82
C VAL A 333 -4.41 -3.00 -12.82
N SER A 334 -4.42 -2.68 -11.53
CA SER A 334 -3.96 -3.57 -10.47
C SER A 334 -4.85 -4.82 -10.38
N ASN A 335 -6.17 -4.65 -10.45
CA ASN A 335 -7.11 -5.77 -10.41
C ASN A 335 -7.00 -6.68 -11.64
N ALA A 336 -6.65 -6.14 -12.81
CA ALA A 336 -6.42 -6.90 -14.03
C ALA A 336 -5.12 -7.71 -14.03
N ASN A 337 -4.17 -7.40 -13.11
CA ASN A 337 -2.85 -8.03 -13.01
C ASN A 337 -2.08 -8.06 -14.34
N SER A 338 -2.11 -6.95 -15.07
CA SER A 338 -1.45 -6.81 -16.38
C SER A 338 -0.15 -6.01 -16.34
N PHE A 339 0.10 -5.25 -15.26
CA PHE A 339 1.25 -4.37 -15.14
C PHE A 339 2.58 -5.12 -15.21
N LEU A 340 3.47 -4.70 -16.11
CA LEU A 340 4.77 -5.33 -16.41
C LEU A 340 4.70 -6.77 -16.92
N LYS A 341 3.55 -7.22 -17.41
CA LYS A 341 3.46 -8.52 -18.09
C LYS A 341 4.06 -8.48 -19.50
N ALA A 342 4.09 -7.30 -20.10
CA ALA A 342 4.77 -6.97 -21.34
C ALA A 342 5.47 -5.62 -21.20
N GLN A 343 6.32 -5.27 -22.18
CA GLN A 343 6.96 -3.96 -22.19
C GLN A 343 5.89 -2.85 -22.23
N GLU A 344 5.94 -1.94 -21.27
CA GLU A 344 5.04 -0.79 -21.17
C GLU A 344 5.75 0.44 -20.61
N ASP A 345 5.19 1.63 -20.85
CA ASP A 345 5.68 2.89 -20.27
C ASP A 345 5.00 3.15 -18.92
N PRO A 346 5.72 3.09 -17.79
CA PRO A 346 5.18 3.33 -16.47
C PRO A 346 5.12 4.82 -16.10
N SER A 347 5.42 5.74 -17.02
CA SER A 347 5.50 7.19 -16.74
C SER A 347 4.20 7.77 -16.19
N TRP A 348 3.04 7.25 -16.60
CA TRP A 348 1.74 7.68 -16.11
C TRP A 348 1.54 7.38 -14.60
N VAL A 349 2.29 6.41 -14.04
CA VAL A 349 2.32 6.10 -12.60
C VAL A 349 3.42 6.89 -11.92
N TYR A 350 4.68 6.64 -12.31
CA TYR A 350 5.87 7.12 -11.60
C TYR A 350 6.20 8.58 -11.88
N GLY A 351 5.83 9.08 -13.08
CA GLY A 351 6.01 10.48 -13.44
C GLY A 351 5.04 11.45 -12.76
N TYR A 352 3.95 10.93 -12.17
CA TYR A 352 2.97 11.80 -11.52
C TYR A 352 3.57 12.51 -10.30
N ASP A 353 3.23 13.77 -10.18
CA ASP A 353 3.60 14.62 -9.06
C ASP A 353 2.35 15.30 -8.52
N VAL A 354 1.91 14.88 -7.34
CA VAL A 354 0.69 15.39 -6.72
C VAL A 354 0.78 16.88 -6.38
N TYR A 355 1.98 17.43 -6.18
CA TYR A 355 2.18 18.83 -5.86
C TYR A 355 2.29 19.72 -7.11
N ALA A 356 2.84 19.18 -8.20
CA ALA A 356 2.90 19.87 -9.49
C ALA A 356 1.57 19.80 -10.26
N ALA A 357 0.74 18.78 -9.98
CA ALA A 357 -0.57 18.65 -10.62
C ALA A 357 -1.49 19.83 -10.24
N PRO A 358 -2.13 20.48 -11.23
CA PRO A 358 -3.09 21.53 -10.95
C PRO A 358 -4.30 20.96 -10.20
N ILE A 359 -4.85 21.72 -9.25
CA ILE A 359 -6.12 21.36 -8.61
C ILE A 359 -7.25 21.77 -9.56
N ARG A 360 -8.01 20.78 -10.03
CA ARG A 360 -9.21 20.99 -10.85
C ARG A 360 -10.36 21.42 -9.95
N HIS A 361 -11.16 22.39 -10.39
CA HIS A 361 -12.32 22.88 -9.65
C HIS A 361 -13.64 22.36 -10.21
N THR A 362 -13.66 21.88 -11.46
CA THR A 362 -14.83 21.32 -12.15
C THR A 362 -14.46 20.07 -12.92
N GLU A 363 -15.45 19.26 -13.31
CA GLU A 363 -15.24 18.09 -14.19
C GLU A 363 -14.80 18.49 -15.61
N GLU A 364 -15.09 19.71 -16.03
CA GLU A 364 -14.77 20.24 -17.36
C GLU A 364 -13.31 20.71 -17.50
N ASP A 365 -12.55 20.83 -16.41
CA ASP A 365 -11.15 21.25 -16.41
C ASP A 365 -10.20 20.19 -17.02
N ASN A 366 -10.72 19.20 -17.72
CA ASN A 366 -9.98 18.08 -18.34
C ASN A 366 -9.57 18.31 -19.81
N VAL A 367 -9.52 19.52 -20.32
CA VAL A 367 -9.17 19.79 -21.72
C VAL A 367 -7.71 20.24 -21.87
#